data_762d72d3afc689dfa80c98069c96f3e0
#
_entry.id   762d72d3afc689dfa80c98069c96f3e0
#
_cell.length_a   1.000
_cell.length_b   1.000
_cell.length_c   1.000
_cell.angle_alpha   90.00
_cell.angle_beta   90.00
_cell.angle_gamma   90.00
#
_symmetry.space_group_name_H-M   'P 1'
#
loop_
_entity.id
_entity.type
_entity.pdbx_description
1 polymer ?
#
loop_
_entity_poly.entity_id
_entity_poly.type
_entity_poly.pdbx_seq_one_letter_code
_entity_poly.pdbx_strand_id
1 'polypeptide(L)'
;MLPILKYGNPILQKVCEPVTVFDKTLETLAKNMAETMYAAPGVGLAAPQVGVLKRLIVVDATAGEKQGELITLVNPEIINKEGEQYEEEGCLSIPNFTGKVRRPYRVIVTGKDLQGREKIVEGEALLSRVLSHEIDHLNGVLFIDHLGPIKRDIIKRKIRKKVRAGEW
;
A
#
# COMPACT_ATOMS: atom_id res chain seq x y z
N MET A 1 -17.13 -5.11 -0.53
CA MET A 1 -15.94 -4.44 -1.11
C MET A 1 -16.01 -2.95 -0.86
N LEU A 2 -14.86 -2.32 -0.70
CA LEU A 2 -14.76 -0.90 -0.42
C LEU A 2 -14.30 -0.16 -1.69
N PRO A 3 -14.76 1.08 -1.94
CA PRO A 3 -14.23 1.88 -3.04
C PRO A 3 -12.78 2.29 -2.74
N ILE A 4 -11.94 2.24 -3.78
CA ILE A 4 -10.54 2.65 -3.69
C ILE A 4 -10.44 4.12 -4.10
N LEU A 5 -9.91 4.95 -3.20
CA LEU A 5 -9.66 6.37 -3.47
C LEU A 5 -8.54 6.53 -4.49
N LYS A 6 -8.66 7.54 -5.34
CA LYS A 6 -7.67 7.83 -6.38
C LYS A 6 -6.86 9.08 -6.06
N TYR A 7 -5.69 9.16 -6.65
CA TYR A 7 -4.82 10.32 -6.57
C TYR A 7 -5.60 11.61 -6.81
N GLY A 8 -5.35 12.62 -6.00
CA GLY A 8 -6.14 13.84 -5.94
C GLY A 8 -6.99 13.93 -4.69
N ASN A 9 -7.36 12.78 -4.10
CA ASN A 9 -8.03 12.77 -2.80
C ASN A 9 -7.00 13.07 -1.69
N PRO A 10 -7.20 14.12 -0.89
CA PRO A 10 -6.21 14.54 0.10
C PRO A 10 -5.94 13.51 1.20
N ILE A 11 -6.83 12.54 1.42
CA ILE A 11 -6.63 11.47 2.40
C ILE A 11 -5.36 10.67 2.08
N LEU A 12 -5.02 10.48 0.80
CA LEU A 12 -3.85 9.71 0.39
C LEU A 12 -2.51 10.35 0.76
N GLN A 13 -2.51 11.64 1.11
CA GLN A 13 -1.31 12.37 1.49
C GLN A 13 -1.20 12.60 3.00
N LYS A 14 -2.11 12.04 3.78
CA LYS A 14 -2.11 12.18 5.24
C LYS A 14 -1.33 11.06 5.90
N VAL A 15 -0.71 11.38 7.04
CA VAL A 15 -0.09 10.38 7.91
C VAL A 15 -1.19 9.69 8.73
N CYS A 16 -1.17 8.37 8.73
CA CYS A 16 -2.16 7.58 9.46
C CYS A 16 -1.83 7.49 10.95
N GLU A 17 -2.86 7.36 11.77
CA GLU A 17 -2.74 7.21 13.22
C GLU A 17 -2.50 5.75 13.59
N PRO A 18 -1.70 5.48 14.64
CA PRO A 18 -1.56 4.14 15.17
C PRO A 18 -2.90 3.56 15.62
N VAL A 19 -3.08 2.27 15.39
CA VAL A 19 -4.22 1.52 15.91
C VAL A 19 -3.96 1.21 17.38
N THR A 20 -4.92 1.55 18.24
CA THR A 20 -4.84 1.30 19.68
C THR A 20 -5.92 0.36 20.19
N VAL A 21 -6.99 0.15 19.40
CA VAL A 21 -8.11 -0.73 19.76
C VAL A 21 -8.19 -1.88 18.77
N PHE A 22 -8.04 -3.09 19.27
CA PHE A 22 -8.04 -4.33 18.49
C PHE A 22 -9.36 -5.06 18.72
N ASP A 23 -10.35 -4.73 17.92
CA ASP A 23 -11.72 -5.18 18.07
C ASP A 23 -12.31 -5.74 16.76
N LYS A 24 -13.59 -6.07 16.80
CA LYS A 24 -14.30 -6.60 15.64
C LYS A 24 -14.35 -5.63 14.47
N THR A 25 -14.39 -4.32 14.73
CA THR A 25 -14.39 -3.30 13.70
C THR A 25 -13.08 -3.35 12.89
N LEU A 26 -11.95 -3.52 13.58
CA LEU A 26 -10.64 -3.67 12.93
C LEU A 26 -10.59 -4.95 12.09
N GLU A 27 -11.07 -6.06 12.62
CA GLU A 27 -11.13 -7.35 11.89
C GLU A 27 -11.97 -7.22 10.61
N THR A 28 -13.14 -6.58 10.71
CA THR A 28 -14.04 -6.36 9.58
C THR A 28 -13.38 -5.48 8.52
N LEU A 29 -12.70 -4.41 8.93
CA LEU A 29 -11.96 -3.54 8.02
C LEU A 29 -10.87 -4.32 7.26
N ALA A 30 -10.07 -5.10 7.98
CA ALA A 30 -9.01 -5.91 7.37
C ALA A 30 -9.56 -6.91 6.36
N LYS A 31 -10.66 -7.58 6.70
CA LYS A 31 -11.35 -8.52 5.81
C LYS A 31 -11.83 -7.82 4.54
N ASN A 32 -12.52 -6.69 4.70
CA ASN A 32 -13.03 -5.91 3.57
C ASN A 32 -11.90 -5.37 2.68
N MET A 33 -10.79 -4.97 3.28
CA MET A 33 -9.61 -4.54 2.53
C MET A 33 -9.02 -5.69 1.71
N ALA A 34 -8.89 -6.87 2.28
CA ALA A 34 -8.39 -8.04 1.56
C ALA A 34 -9.28 -8.40 0.37
N GLU A 35 -10.60 -8.43 0.57
CA GLU A 35 -11.56 -8.68 -0.50
C GLU A 35 -11.45 -7.62 -1.61
N THR A 36 -11.32 -6.37 -1.24
CA THR A 36 -11.16 -5.25 -2.18
C THR A 36 -9.86 -5.38 -2.98
N MET A 37 -8.77 -5.71 -2.31
CA MET A 37 -7.47 -5.93 -2.95
C MET A 37 -7.54 -7.04 -4.00
N TYR A 38 -8.08 -8.19 -3.63
CA TYR A 38 -8.18 -9.33 -4.55
C TYR A 38 -9.09 -9.05 -5.75
N ALA A 39 -10.15 -8.29 -5.54
CA ALA A 39 -11.10 -7.95 -6.59
C ALA A 39 -10.54 -6.91 -7.57
N ALA A 40 -9.61 -6.09 -7.16
CA ALA A 40 -9.07 -4.97 -7.97
C ALA A 40 -8.43 -5.39 -9.31
N PRO A 41 -7.63 -6.48 -9.54
CA PRO A 41 -6.82 -7.25 -8.60
C PRO A 41 -5.51 -6.55 -8.23
N GLY A 42 -5.03 -6.79 -7.02
CA GLY A 42 -3.79 -6.20 -6.52
C GLY A 42 -3.03 -7.13 -5.58
N VAL A 43 -1.83 -6.70 -5.20
CA VAL A 43 -0.93 -7.44 -4.32
C VAL A 43 -0.79 -6.80 -2.95
N GLY A 44 -1.32 -5.59 -2.78
CA GLY A 44 -1.31 -4.87 -1.52
C GLY A 44 -2.35 -3.78 -1.48
N LEU A 45 -2.77 -3.43 -0.28
CA LEU A 45 -3.71 -2.32 -0.03
C LEU A 45 -3.49 -1.78 1.38
N ALA A 46 -3.49 -0.47 1.50
CA ALA A 46 -3.37 0.23 2.78
C ALA A 46 -4.69 0.93 3.13
N ALA A 47 -4.99 1.05 4.42
CA ALA A 47 -6.26 1.59 4.90
C ALA A 47 -6.59 2.99 4.35
N PRO A 48 -5.64 3.93 4.20
CA PRO A 48 -5.99 5.24 3.63
C PRO A 48 -6.52 5.16 2.20
N GLN A 49 -6.17 4.12 1.45
CA GLN A 49 -6.70 3.93 0.09
C GLN A 49 -8.20 3.62 0.07
N VAL A 50 -8.76 3.20 1.18
CA VAL A 50 -10.21 3.01 1.35
C VAL A 50 -10.81 4.05 2.31
N GLY A 51 -10.11 5.14 2.55
CA GLY A 51 -10.61 6.28 3.30
C GLY A 51 -10.45 6.19 4.82
N VAL A 52 -9.67 5.24 5.33
CA VAL A 52 -9.49 5.02 6.77
C VAL A 52 -8.05 5.38 7.16
N LEU A 53 -7.89 6.39 8.00
CA LEU A 53 -6.57 6.90 8.41
C LEU A 53 -6.02 6.09 9.60
N LYS A 54 -5.91 4.78 9.42
CA LYS A 54 -5.34 3.85 10.40
C LYS A 54 -4.15 3.12 9.80
N ARG A 55 -3.18 2.79 10.65
CA ARG A 55 -1.97 2.08 10.23
C ARG A 55 -2.23 0.58 10.09
N LEU A 56 -2.90 0.23 8.99
CA LEU A 56 -3.28 -1.14 8.67
C LEU A 56 -3.00 -1.40 7.19
N ILE A 57 -2.32 -2.51 6.89
CA ILE A 57 -2.06 -2.96 5.51
C ILE A 57 -2.42 -4.43 5.35
N VAL A 58 -2.79 -4.80 4.13
CA VAL A 58 -2.92 -6.19 3.69
C VAL A 58 -2.03 -6.39 2.46
N VAL A 59 -1.33 -7.51 2.41
CA VAL A 59 -0.35 -7.81 1.36
C VAL A 59 -0.44 -9.29 0.99
N ASP A 60 -0.47 -9.58 -0.29
CA ASP A 60 -0.32 -10.93 -0.82
C ASP A 60 0.44 -10.86 -2.15
N ALA A 61 1.74 -11.14 -2.11
CA ALA A 61 2.60 -11.07 -3.29
C ALA A 61 2.22 -12.09 -4.37
N THR A 62 1.41 -13.11 -4.02
CA THR A 62 0.91 -14.11 -5.00
C THR A 62 -0.38 -13.69 -5.68
N ALA A 63 -0.96 -12.55 -5.30
CA ALA A 63 -2.25 -12.06 -5.80
C ALA A 63 -3.40 -13.08 -5.61
N GLY A 64 -3.31 -13.88 -4.56
CA GLY A 64 -4.30 -14.91 -4.25
C GLY A 64 -4.07 -16.26 -4.94
N GLU A 65 -3.00 -16.40 -5.71
CA GLU A 65 -2.71 -17.67 -6.40
C GLU A 65 -2.34 -18.80 -5.45
N LYS A 66 -1.78 -18.47 -4.29
CA LYS A 66 -1.43 -19.43 -3.25
C LYS A 66 -2.22 -19.15 -1.99
N GLN A 67 -2.75 -20.19 -1.38
CA GLN A 67 -3.44 -20.06 -0.11
C GLN A 67 -2.46 -19.83 1.04
N GLY A 68 -2.89 -19.06 2.04
CA GLY A 68 -2.11 -18.81 3.24
C GLY A 68 -1.02 -17.74 3.11
N GLU A 69 -0.94 -17.06 1.98
CA GLU A 69 0.07 -16.04 1.74
C GLU A 69 -0.39 -14.61 2.09
N LEU A 70 -1.65 -14.43 2.45
CA LEU A 70 -2.15 -13.14 2.88
C LEU A 70 -1.52 -12.71 4.20
N ILE A 71 -0.91 -11.53 4.19
CA ILE A 71 -0.30 -10.92 5.36
C ILE A 71 -1.15 -9.71 5.76
N THR A 72 -1.58 -9.67 7.02
CA THR A 72 -2.27 -8.52 7.60
C THR A 72 -1.37 -7.96 8.71
N LEU A 73 -1.04 -6.68 8.63
CA LEU A 73 -0.17 -6.03 9.60
C LEU A 73 -0.79 -4.74 10.12
N VAL A 74 -0.82 -4.63 11.43
CA VAL A 74 -1.26 -3.43 12.16
C VAL A 74 -0.02 -2.74 12.72
N ASN A 75 0.04 -1.41 12.56
CA ASN A 75 1.18 -0.59 13.00
C ASN A 75 2.53 -1.12 12.47
N PRO A 76 2.65 -1.39 11.17
CA PRO A 76 3.89 -1.95 10.64
C PRO A 76 5.02 -0.93 10.65
N GLU A 77 6.24 -1.43 10.91
CA GLU A 77 7.45 -0.62 10.90
C GLU A 77 8.58 -1.43 10.28
N ILE A 78 9.31 -0.84 9.34
CA ILE A 78 10.50 -1.45 8.76
C ILE A 78 11.66 -1.25 9.73
N ILE A 79 12.21 -2.34 10.26
CA ILE A 79 13.30 -2.30 11.23
C ILE A 79 14.66 -2.66 10.63
N ASN A 80 14.70 -3.26 9.45
CA ASN A 80 15.94 -3.58 8.75
C ASN A 80 15.71 -3.56 7.24
N LYS A 81 16.71 -3.08 6.51
CA LYS A 81 16.73 -3.00 5.04
C LYS A 81 18.05 -3.53 4.53
N GLU A 82 18.02 -4.37 3.51
CA GLU A 82 19.22 -4.90 2.86
C GLU A 82 19.08 -4.87 1.35
N GLY A 83 20.17 -4.51 0.67
CA GLY A 83 20.22 -4.50 -0.78
C GLY A 83 19.33 -3.47 -1.42
N GLU A 84 19.26 -3.52 -2.75
CA GLU A 84 18.47 -2.59 -3.54
C GLU A 84 17.91 -3.30 -4.77
N GLN A 85 16.71 -2.89 -5.17
CA GLN A 85 16.08 -3.27 -6.42
C GLN A 85 15.53 -2.03 -7.11
N TYR A 86 15.40 -2.09 -8.43
CA TYR A 86 14.89 -0.98 -9.23
C TYR A 86 13.97 -1.54 -10.30
N GLU A 87 12.66 -1.58 -10.01
CA GLU A 87 11.67 -2.24 -10.84
C GLU A 87 10.41 -1.38 -10.98
N GLU A 88 9.61 -1.69 -11.99
CA GLU A 88 8.33 -1.03 -12.22
C GLU A 88 7.37 -1.23 -11.05
N GLU A 89 6.72 -0.16 -10.65
CA GLU A 89 5.67 -0.14 -9.65
C GLU A 89 4.43 0.56 -10.18
N GLY A 90 3.26 0.09 -9.74
CA GLY A 90 1.98 0.75 -9.96
C GLY A 90 1.22 0.84 -8.65
N CYS A 91 0.07 1.44 -8.67
CA CYS A 91 -0.77 1.61 -7.49
C CYS A 91 -2.25 1.60 -7.87
N LEU A 92 -3.07 0.91 -7.06
CA LEU A 92 -4.51 0.87 -7.29
C LEU A 92 -5.16 2.26 -7.21
N SER A 93 -4.52 3.19 -6.48
CA SER A 93 -4.96 4.59 -6.38
C SER A 93 -4.48 5.48 -7.53
N ILE A 94 -3.60 4.96 -8.39
CA ILE A 94 -3.07 5.66 -9.57
C ILE A 94 -3.16 4.71 -10.77
N PRO A 95 -4.39 4.37 -11.21
CA PRO A 95 -4.57 3.38 -12.27
C PRO A 95 -3.95 3.81 -13.59
N ASN A 96 -3.40 2.83 -14.31
CA ASN A 96 -2.81 2.98 -15.65
C ASN A 96 -1.48 3.76 -15.70
N PHE A 97 -0.88 4.06 -14.58
CA PHE A 97 0.45 4.67 -14.52
C PHE A 97 1.41 3.78 -13.74
N THR A 98 2.63 3.68 -14.23
CA THR A 98 3.72 2.94 -13.59
C THR A 98 5.01 3.74 -13.64
N GLY A 99 5.97 3.36 -12.83
CA GLY A 99 7.31 3.92 -12.86
C GLY A 99 8.27 3.06 -12.09
N LYS A 100 9.55 3.14 -12.44
CA LYS A 100 10.59 2.40 -11.73
C LYS A 100 10.93 3.09 -10.42
N VAL A 101 10.87 2.34 -9.34
CA VAL A 101 11.13 2.81 -7.98
C VAL A 101 12.23 1.98 -7.34
N ARG A 102 13.19 2.67 -6.71
CA ARG A 102 14.21 2.01 -5.88
C ARG A 102 13.59 1.59 -4.57
N ARG A 103 13.78 0.31 -4.23
CA ARG A 103 13.30 -0.26 -2.97
C ARG A 103 14.40 -1.15 -2.38
N PRO A 104 14.40 -1.39 -1.07
CA PRO A 104 15.25 -2.43 -0.51
C PRO A 104 14.93 -3.78 -1.16
N TYR A 105 15.93 -4.60 -1.41
CA TYR A 105 15.71 -5.96 -1.90
C TYR A 105 15.10 -6.84 -0.82
N ARG A 106 15.51 -6.64 0.44
CA ARG A 106 15.01 -7.36 1.60
C ARG A 106 14.65 -6.39 2.72
N VAL A 107 13.54 -6.64 3.38
CA VAL A 107 13.12 -5.89 4.57
C VAL A 107 12.71 -6.84 5.68
N ILE A 108 12.90 -6.38 6.92
CA ILE A 108 12.28 -6.98 8.10
C ILE A 108 11.29 -5.94 8.63
N VAL A 109 10.04 -6.37 8.76
CA VAL A 109 8.94 -5.52 9.22
C VAL A 109 8.39 -6.08 10.51
N THR A 110 8.24 -5.24 11.52
CA THR A 110 7.53 -5.59 12.75
C THR A 110 6.19 -4.90 12.75
N GLY A 111 5.22 -5.51 13.41
CA GLY A 111 3.89 -4.96 13.56
C GLY A 111 3.09 -5.81 14.51
N LYS A 112 1.77 -5.73 14.41
CA LYS A 112 0.87 -6.54 15.23
C LYS A 112 -0.14 -7.25 14.34
N ASP A 113 -0.65 -8.37 14.81
CA ASP A 113 -1.79 -9.02 14.21
C ASP A 113 -3.10 -8.34 14.65
N LEU A 114 -4.23 -8.84 14.20
CA LEU A 114 -5.54 -8.26 14.51
C LEU A 114 -5.95 -8.42 15.98
N GLN A 115 -5.24 -9.25 16.74
CA GLN A 115 -5.45 -9.45 18.18
C GLN A 115 -4.47 -8.65 19.03
N GLY A 116 -3.60 -7.85 18.41
CA GLY A 116 -2.63 -7.02 19.09
C GLY A 116 -1.34 -7.74 19.49
N ARG A 117 -1.13 -8.97 19.00
CA ARG A 117 0.10 -9.74 19.26
C ARG A 117 1.19 -9.32 18.29
N GLU A 118 2.43 -9.31 18.76
CA GLU A 118 3.58 -8.95 17.93
C GLU A 118 3.77 -9.93 16.77
N LYS A 119 4.18 -9.40 15.62
CA LYS A 119 4.39 -10.14 14.40
C LYS A 119 5.61 -9.60 13.69
N ILE A 120 6.45 -10.50 13.17
CA ILE A 120 7.62 -10.16 12.37
C ILE A 120 7.45 -10.78 10.98
N VAL A 121 7.68 -9.98 9.94
CA VAL A 121 7.62 -10.43 8.55
C VAL A 121 8.93 -10.09 7.87
N GLU A 122 9.55 -11.09 7.25
CA GLU A 122 10.70 -10.90 6.37
C GLU A 122 10.21 -10.99 4.93
N GLY A 123 10.59 -10.02 4.09
CA GLY A 123 10.22 -10.01 2.69
C GLY A 123 11.40 -9.74 1.79
N GLU A 124 11.47 -10.46 0.68
CA GLU A 124 12.48 -10.27 -0.36
C GLU A 124 11.81 -10.01 -1.70
N ALA A 125 12.53 -9.39 -2.61
CA ALA A 125 12.09 -9.13 -4.00
C ALA A 125 10.70 -8.46 -4.03
N LEU A 126 9.70 -9.07 -4.64
CA LEU A 126 8.37 -8.49 -4.78
C LEU A 126 7.72 -8.22 -3.42
N LEU A 127 7.83 -9.15 -2.47
CA LEU A 127 7.23 -8.93 -1.14
C LEU A 127 7.86 -7.74 -0.43
N SER A 128 9.18 -7.55 -0.52
CA SER A 128 9.86 -6.38 0.03
C SER A 128 9.32 -5.08 -0.59
N ARG A 129 9.14 -5.07 -1.91
CA ARG A 129 8.58 -3.94 -2.65
C ARG A 129 7.17 -3.61 -2.18
N VAL A 130 6.31 -4.61 -2.07
CA VAL A 130 4.90 -4.41 -1.70
C VAL A 130 4.80 -3.93 -0.26
N LEU A 131 5.53 -4.53 0.67
CA LEU A 131 5.56 -4.08 2.07
C LEU A 131 5.98 -2.61 2.17
N SER A 132 7.06 -2.24 1.47
CA SER A 132 7.57 -0.86 1.47
C SER A 132 6.56 0.12 0.88
N HIS A 133 5.92 -0.26 -0.23
CA HIS A 133 4.90 0.54 -0.91
C HIS A 133 3.69 0.80 0.00
N GLU A 134 3.17 -0.24 0.66
CA GLU A 134 2.00 -0.11 1.53
C GLU A 134 2.31 0.67 2.81
N ILE A 135 3.50 0.48 3.38
CA ILE A 135 3.92 1.28 4.54
C ILE A 135 4.07 2.76 4.16
N ASP A 136 4.57 3.06 2.96
CA ASP A 136 4.62 4.44 2.45
C ASP A 136 3.23 5.09 2.48
N HIS A 137 2.19 4.38 2.06
CA HIS A 137 0.81 4.90 2.11
C HIS A 137 0.40 5.34 3.51
N LEU A 138 0.85 4.64 4.54
CA LEU A 138 0.54 4.99 5.93
C LEU A 138 1.22 6.30 6.36
N ASN A 139 2.24 6.74 5.63
CA ASN A 139 2.96 7.98 5.86
C ASN A 139 2.61 9.06 4.82
N GLY A 140 1.56 8.84 4.03
CA GLY A 140 1.12 9.79 3.00
C GLY A 140 2.01 9.86 1.78
N VAL A 141 2.83 8.83 1.53
CA VAL A 141 3.78 8.77 0.41
C VAL A 141 3.26 7.82 -0.67
N LEU A 142 3.30 8.28 -1.92
CA LEU A 142 2.88 7.52 -3.10
C LEU A 142 4.12 7.14 -3.92
N PHE A 143 4.01 6.09 -4.76
CA PHE A 143 5.16 5.67 -5.55
C PHE A 143 5.69 6.76 -6.47
N ILE A 144 4.81 7.65 -6.97
CA ILE A 144 5.22 8.76 -7.83
C ILE A 144 6.14 9.76 -7.11
N ASP A 145 6.07 9.82 -5.78
CA ASP A 145 6.96 10.69 -4.99
C ASP A 145 8.42 10.24 -5.04
N HIS A 146 8.67 8.98 -5.42
CA HIS A 146 10.02 8.43 -5.60
C HIS A 146 10.55 8.63 -7.02
N LEU A 147 9.72 9.07 -7.96
CA LEU A 147 10.15 9.28 -9.34
C LEU A 147 10.90 10.59 -9.50
N GLY A 148 11.72 10.67 -10.54
CA GLY A 148 12.36 11.93 -10.91
C GLY A 148 11.32 13.01 -11.24
N PRO A 149 11.68 14.31 -11.06
CA PRO A 149 10.70 15.40 -11.19
C PRO A 149 10.02 15.45 -12.57
N ILE A 150 10.73 15.15 -13.63
CA ILE A 150 10.18 15.19 -15.00
C ILE A 150 9.09 14.13 -15.17
N LYS A 151 9.38 12.88 -14.80
CA LYS A 151 8.43 11.77 -14.94
C LYS A 151 7.22 11.97 -14.02
N ARG A 152 7.46 12.39 -12.80
CA ARG A 152 6.39 12.70 -11.84
C ARG A 152 5.46 13.79 -12.38
N ASP A 153 6.00 14.86 -12.92
CA ASP A 153 5.22 15.98 -13.44
C ASP A 153 4.39 15.58 -14.68
N ILE A 154 4.95 14.70 -15.52
CA ILE A 154 4.22 14.16 -16.67
C ILE A 154 2.99 13.38 -16.20
N ILE A 155 3.17 12.49 -15.20
CA ILE A 155 2.05 11.71 -14.65
C ILE A 155 1.00 12.63 -14.03
N LYS A 156 1.41 13.58 -13.20
CA LYS A 156 0.49 14.53 -12.54
C LYS A 156 -0.30 15.34 -13.58
N ARG A 157 0.34 15.76 -14.64
CA ARG A 157 -0.30 16.52 -15.73
C ARG A 157 -1.34 15.67 -16.46
N LYS A 158 -1.01 14.42 -16.77
CA LYS A 158 -1.93 13.48 -17.40
C LYS A 158 -3.16 13.19 -16.53
N ILE A 159 -2.95 13.04 -15.24
CA ILE A 159 -4.04 12.84 -14.27
C ILE A 159 -4.96 14.06 -14.24
N ARG A 160 -4.40 15.27 -14.16
CA ARG A 160 -5.20 16.50 -14.18
C ARG A 160 -6.06 16.61 -15.43
N LYS A 161 -5.51 16.19 -16.58
CA LYS A 161 -6.25 16.17 -17.85
C LYS A 161 -7.42 15.17 -17.77
N LYS A 162 -7.19 13.98 -17.22
CA LYS A 162 -8.25 12.97 -17.02
C LYS A 162 -9.33 13.45 -16.07
N VAL A 163 -8.96 14.12 -14.99
CA VAL A 163 -9.93 14.70 -14.03
C VAL A 163 -10.83 15.71 -14.74
N ARG A 164 -10.25 16.61 -15.55
CA ARG A 164 -11.03 17.60 -16.30
C ARG A 164 -11.97 16.98 -17.35
N ALA A 165 -11.57 15.85 -17.91
CA ALA A 165 -12.38 15.12 -18.88
C ALA A 165 -13.42 14.18 -18.23
N GLY A 166 -13.43 14.08 -16.89
CA GLY A 166 -14.31 13.15 -16.17
C GLY A 166 -13.91 11.68 -16.32
N GLU A 167 -12.64 11.41 -16.63
CA GLU A 167 -12.13 10.06 -16.90
C GLU A 167 -11.25 9.49 -15.78
N TRP A 168 -11.20 10.16 -14.64
CA TRP A 168 -10.35 9.75 -13.52
C TRP A 168 -11.11 9.13 -12.36
#